data_2d6785867842ea2942211075e9c0231f
#
_entry.id   2d6785867842ea2942211075e9c0231f
#
_cell.length_a   1.000
_cell.length_b   1.000
_cell.length_c   1.000
_cell.angle_alpha   90.00
_cell.angle_beta   90.00
_cell.angle_gamma   90.00
#
_symmetry.space_group_name_H-M   'P 1'
#
loop_
_entity.id
_entity.type
_entity.pdbx_description
1 polymer ?
#
loop_
_entity_poly.entity_id
_entity_poly.type
_entity_poly.pdbx_seq_one_letter_code
_entity_poly.pdbx_strand_id
1 'polypeptide(L)'
;GSRTYFYKNGVMQKNCWSPDKKQYFGKNGVAYAAPKVSGCKKNIVVKKIGKKYYGFDRNGFKVKKGVYADAKGTPYYFDKKGVRVAKKSNQLKAASKYMADGAVLRKLLGRPSKTKTLSSCMTGISKDLKLTYANIFVQLGKKTTGGEIVYGVQAR
;
A
#
# COMPACT_ATOMS: atom_id res chain seq x y z
N GLY A 1 -10.61 -4.90 -18.46
CA GLY A 1 -9.63 -5.63 -17.67
C GLY A 1 -10.01 -7.10 -17.52
N SER A 2 -9.02 -7.96 -17.40
CA SER A 2 -9.26 -9.39 -17.17
C SER A 2 -9.90 -9.64 -15.81
N ARG A 3 -10.88 -10.53 -15.76
CA ARG A 3 -11.53 -10.96 -14.53
C ARG A 3 -11.18 -12.42 -14.29
N THR A 4 -10.92 -12.79 -13.03
CA THR A 4 -10.60 -14.15 -12.65
C THR A 4 -11.79 -14.77 -11.92
N TYR A 5 -12.14 -16.00 -12.29
CA TYR A 5 -13.21 -16.79 -11.69
C TYR A 5 -12.65 -18.14 -11.24
N PHE A 6 -13.31 -18.74 -10.27
CA PHE A 6 -12.99 -20.09 -9.78
C PHE A 6 -14.20 -21.01 -9.95
N TYR A 7 -13.96 -22.17 -10.56
CA TYR A 7 -15.00 -23.20 -10.73
C TYR A 7 -14.62 -24.49 -10.01
N LYS A 8 -15.62 -25.11 -9.41
CA LYS A 8 -15.49 -26.43 -8.82
C LYS A 8 -16.63 -27.31 -9.36
N ASN A 9 -16.26 -28.42 -10.00
CA ASN A 9 -17.24 -29.32 -10.65
C ASN A 9 -18.19 -28.59 -11.62
N GLY A 10 -17.68 -27.64 -12.40
CA GLY A 10 -18.46 -26.83 -13.33
C GLY A 10 -19.28 -25.72 -12.70
N VAL A 11 -19.25 -25.55 -11.37
CA VAL A 11 -20.02 -24.51 -10.64
C VAL A 11 -19.11 -23.35 -10.26
N MET A 12 -19.50 -22.13 -10.66
CA MET A 12 -18.80 -20.92 -10.28
C MET A 12 -18.89 -20.68 -8.78
N GLN A 13 -17.73 -20.53 -8.13
CA GLN A 13 -17.65 -20.31 -6.68
C GLN A 13 -17.75 -18.82 -6.36
N LYS A 14 -18.48 -18.49 -5.29
CA LYS A 14 -18.74 -17.12 -4.83
C LYS A 14 -18.51 -17.01 -3.34
N ASN A 15 -18.15 -15.81 -2.87
CA ASN A 15 -17.94 -15.51 -1.45
C ASN A 15 -17.01 -16.51 -0.76
N CYS A 16 -15.93 -16.89 -1.42
CA CYS A 16 -15.00 -17.90 -0.91
C CYS A 16 -13.56 -17.62 -1.29
N TRP A 17 -12.67 -18.16 -0.48
CA TRP A 17 -11.24 -18.19 -0.80
C TRP A 17 -10.93 -19.27 -1.83
N SER A 18 -9.91 -19.04 -2.64
CA SER A 18 -9.29 -20.10 -3.43
C SER A 18 -8.72 -21.19 -2.50
N PRO A 19 -8.52 -22.44 -2.97
CA PRO A 19 -7.93 -23.51 -2.14
C PRO A 19 -6.60 -23.16 -1.51
N ASP A 20 -5.75 -22.41 -2.22
CA ASP A 20 -4.43 -21.95 -1.74
C ASP A 20 -4.49 -20.67 -0.87
N LYS A 21 -5.69 -20.13 -0.61
CA LYS A 21 -5.93 -18.91 0.17
C LYS A 21 -5.28 -17.65 -0.37
N LYS A 22 -4.90 -17.63 -1.65
CA LYS A 22 -4.24 -16.46 -2.28
C LYS A 22 -5.21 -15.51 -2.95
N GLN A 23 -6.41 -15.97 -3.32
CA GLN A 23 -7.44 -15.17 -3.96
C GLN A 23 -8.77 -15.31 -3.22
N TYR A 24 -9.59 -14.27 -3.27
CA TYR A 24 -10.95 -14.33 -2.75
C TYR A 24 -11.94 -13.94 -3.85
N PHE A 25 -12.94 -14.77 -4.06
CA PHE A 25 -14.00 -14.55 -5.04
C PHE A 25 -15.21 -13.95 -4.35
N GLY A 26 -15.60 -12.78 -4.81
CA GLY A 26 -16.67 -12.02 -4.21
C GLY A 26 -18.06 -12.51 -4.58
N LYS A 27 -19.05 -11.69 -4.29
CA LYS A 27 -20.47 -11.95 -4.51
C LYS A 27 -20.80 -12.35 -5.96
N ASN A 28 -20.09 -11.79 -6.93
CA ASN A 28 -20.31 -12.08 -8.35
C ASN A 28 -19.38 -13.18 -8.89
N GLY A 29 -18.66 -13.88 -8.02
CA GLY A 29 -17.67 -14.87 -8.41
C GLY A 29 -16.37 -14.29 -8.97
N VAL A 30 -16.23 -12.98 -9.02
CA VAL A 30 -15.03 -12.29 -9.51
C VAL A 30 -14.01 -12.17 -8.38
N ALA A 31 -12.75 -12.49 -8.65
CA ALA A 31 -11.68 -12.27 -7.68
C ALA A 31 -11.54 -10.78 -7.33
N TYR A 32 -11.36 -10.48 -6.06
CA TYR A 32 -11.02 -9.12 -5.63
C TYR A 32 -9.64 -8.75 -6.18
N ALA A 33 -9.56 -7.62 -6.86
CA ALA A 33 -8.34 -7.12 -7.45
C ALA A 33 -8.30 -5.59 -7.42
N ALA A 34 -7.11 -5.02 -7.26
CA ALA A 34 -6.93 -3.59 -7.32
C ALA A 34 -7.11 -3.07 -8.75
N PRO A 35 -7.59 -1.83 -8.91
CA PRO A 35 -7.72 -1.23 -10.24
C PRO A 35 -6.36 -1.01 -10.88
N LYS A 36 -6.31 -1.09 -12.20
CA LYS A 36 -5.12 -0.72 -12.98
C LYS A 36 -5.07 0.79 -13.11
N VAL A 37 -4.10 1.40 -12.42
CA VAL A 37 -3.88 2.85 -12.43
C VAL A 37 -2.58 3.15 -13.14
N SER A 38 -2.57 4.15 -14.03
CA SER A 38 -1.37 4.58 -14.74
C SER A 38 -0.27 5.03 -13.75
N GLY A 39 0.97 4.62 -14.03
CA GLY A 39 2.11 4.96 -13.20
C GLY A 39 2.22 4.21 -11.87
N CYS A 40 1.30 3.27 -11.60
CA CYS A 40 1.21 2.56 -10.34
C CYS A 40 1.05 1.06 -10.61
N LYS A 41 2.05 0.25 -10.28
CA LYS A 41 2.05 -1.19 -10.57
C LYS A 41 1.73 -2.05 -9.35
N LYS A 42 1.95 -1.55 -8.15
CA LYS A 42 1.84 -2.29 -6.89
C LYS A 42 0.76 -1.76 -5.96
N ASN A 43 -0.20 -0.98 -6.49
CA ASN A 43 -1.33 -0.54 -5.70
C ASN A 43 -2.22 -1.73 -5.32
N ILE A 44 -2.86 -1.61 -4.18
CA ILE A 44 -3.78 -2.62 -3.66
C ILE A 44 -5.20 -2.06 -3.53
N VAL A 45 -6.14 -2.96 -3.35
CA VAL A 45 -7.47 -2.68 -2.81
C VAL A 45 -7.60 -3.40 -1.48
N VAL A 46 -8.21 -2.75 -0.49
CA VAL A 46 -8.47 -3.37 0.82
C VAL A 46 -9.93 -3.78 0.89
N LYS A 47 -10.18 -5.03 1.27
CA LYS A 47 -11.51 -5.61 1.39
C LYS A 47 -11.71 -6.25 2.75
N LYS A 48 -12.90 -6.06 3.32
CA LYS A 48 -13.32 -6.74 4.54
C LYS A 48 -13.89 -8.11 4.19
N ILE A 49 -13.35 -9.16 4.79
CA ILE A 49 -13.82 -10.54 4.65
C ILE A 49 -13.99 -11.10 6.05
N GLY A 50 -15.23 -11.36 6.44
CA GLY A 50 -15.56 -11.68 7.81
C GLY A 50 -15.27 -10.50 8.74
N LYS A 51 -14.45 -10.71 9.76
CA LYS A 51 -14.05 -9.68 10.73
C LYS A 51 -12.68 -9.06 10.43
N LYS A 52 -12.03 -9.47 9.36
CA LYS A 52 -10.66 -9.07 9.03
C LYS A 52 -10.61 -8.32 7.71
N TYR A 53 -9.55 -7.52 7.53
CA TYR A 53 -9.30 -6.80 6.29
C TYR A 53 -8.07 -7.38 5.61
N TYR A 54 -8.15 -7.50 4.29
CA TYR A 54 -7.09 -8.05 3.44
C TYR A 54 -6.82 -7.11 2.27
N GLY A 55 -5.59 -7.08 1.82
CA GLY A 55 -5.20 -6.36 0.61
C GLY A 55 -5.03 -7.31 -0.57
N PHE A 56 -5.49 -6.88 -1.74
CA PHE A 56 -5.34 -7.62 -2.99
C PHE A 56 -4.65 -6.75 -4.02
N ASP A 57 -3.68 -7.32 -4.75
CA ASP A 57 -2.95 -6.62 -5.79
C ASP A 57 -3.77 -6.53 -7.10
N ARG A 58 -3.16 -5.99 -8.13
CA ARG A 58 -3.80 -5.80 -9.44
C ARG A 58 -4.15 -7.11 -10.16
N ASN A 59 -3.51 -8.21 -9.77
CA ASN A 59 -3.74 -9.55 -10.32
C ASN A 59 -4.70 -10.38 -9.47
N GLY A 60 -5.22 -9.82 -8.38
CA GLY A 60 -6.15 -10.48 -7.47
C GLY A 60 -5.49 -11.33 -6.40
N PHE A 61 -4.18 -11.20 -6.20
CA PHE A 61 -3.47 -11.94 -5.17
C PHE A 61 -3.40 -11.17 -3.86
N LYS A 62 -3.67 -11.88 -2.77
CA LYS A 62 -3.55 -11.34 -1.41
C LYS A 62 -2.11 -10.93 -1.11
N VAL A 63 -1.93 -9.73 -0.60
CA VAL A 63 -0.63 -9.23 -0.14
C VAL A 63 -0.38 -9.58 1.31
N LYS A 64 0.87 -9.67 1.72
CA LYS A 64 1.28 -10.03 3.08
C LYS A 64 2.67 -9.50 3.41
N LYS A 65 3.01 -9.48 4.71
CA LYS A 65 4.35 -9.15 5.21
C LYS A 65 4.86 -7.79 4.74
N GLY A 66 4.19 -6.72 5.10
CA GLY A 66 4.73 -5.42 4.80
C GLY A 66 3.73 -4.31 4.61
N VAL A 67 4.24 -3.19 4.15
CA VAL A 67 3.47 -1.98 3.89
C VAL A 67 3.14 -1.91 2.41
N TYR A 68 1.87 -1.71 2.13
CA TYR A 68 1.33 -1.50 0.77
C TYR A 68 0.45 -0.26 0.80
N ALA A 69 0.29 0.38 -0.35
CA ALA A 69 -0.61 1.52 -0.47
C ALA A 69 -1.70 1.25 -1.52
N ASP A 70 -2.87 1.83 -1.30
CA ASP A 70 -3.94 1.83 -2.30
C ASP A 70 -3.66 2.85 -3.42
N ALA A 71 -4.57 2.94 -4.39
CA ALA A 71 -4.45 3.86 -5.52
C ALA A 71 -4.43 5.34 -5.10
N LYS A 72 -4.92 5.67 -3.92
CA LYS A 72 -4.92 7.03 -3.35
C LYS A 72 -3.65 7.34 -2.56
N GLY A 73 -2.78 6.34 -2.36
CA GLY A 73 -1.57 6.49 -1.56
C GLY A 73 -1.77 6.26 -0.07
N THR A 74 -2.91 5.73 0.37
CA THR A 74 -3.12 5.39 1.77
C THR A 74 -2.33 4.12 2.11
N PRO A 75 -1.38 4.17 3.08
CA PRO A 75 -0.58 3.02 3.44
C PRO A 75 -1.30 2.12 4.45
N TYR A 76 -1.04 0.82 4.32
CA TYR A 76 -1.54 -0.23 5.22
C TYR A 76 -0.43 -1.21 5.51
N TYR A 77 -0.44 -1.78 6.71
CA TYR A 77 0.45 -2.87 7.09
C TYR A 77 -0.32 -4.18 7.19
N PHE A 78 0.22 -5.22 6.57
CA PHE A 78 -0.32 -6.58 6.60
C PHE A 78 0.66 -7.53 7.27
N ASP A 79 0.14 -8.40 8.11
CA ASP A 79 0.96 -9.42 8.79
C ASP A 79 1.37 -10.56 7.82
N LYS A 80 2.05 -11.56 8.35
CA LYS A 80 2.50 -12.71 7.55
C LYS A 80 1.37 -13.57 6.98
N LYS A 81 0.17 -13.46 7.52
CA LYS A 81 -1.03 -14.15 7.02
C LYS A 81 -1.82 -13.29 6.02
N GLY A 82 -1.42 -12.04 5.83
CA GLY A 82 -2.10 -11.08 4.97
C GLY A 82 -3.24 -10.33 5.64
N VAL A 83 -3.35 -10.39 6.96
CA VAL A 83 -4.36 -9.64 7.72
C VAL A 83 -3.84 -8.24 8.01
N ARG A 84 -4.68 -7.23 7.75
CA ARG A 84 -4.34 -5.84 8.09
C ARG A 84 -4.19 -5.66 9.60
N VAL A 85 -3.07 -5.11 10.02
CA VAL A 85 -2.84 -4.73 11.41
C VAL A 85 -3.32 -3.29 11.61
N ALA A 86 -4.46 -3.13 12.27
CA ALA A 86 -5.14 -1.84 12.40
C ALA A 86 -4.28 -0.78 13.10
N LYS A 87 -3.65 -1.11 14.23
CA LYS A 87 -2.82 -0.17 15.00
C LYS A 87 -1.69 0.41 14.14
N LYS A 88 -0.89 -0.45 13.50
CA LYS A 88 0.23 -0.01 12.68
C LYS A 88 -0.23 0.70 11.41
N SER A 89 -1.32 0.26 10.78
CA SER A 89 -1.90 0.92 9.62
C SER A 89 -2.38 2.33 9.95
N ASN A 90 -3.02 2.53 11.11
CA ASN A 90 -3.45 3.85 11.56
C ASN A 90 -2.27 4.77 11.88
N GLN A 91 -1.19 4.25 12.46
CA GLN A 91 0.05 5.00 12.69
C GLN A 91 0.69 5.44 11.38
N LEU A 92 0.77 4.55 10.40
CA LEU A 92 1.28 4.85 9.05
C LEU A 92 0.44 5.92 8.36
N LYS A 93 -0.87 5.80 8.41
CA LYS A 93 -1.80 6.77 7.82
C LYS A 93 -1.61 8.16 8.43
N ALA A 94 -1.52 8.26 9.75
CA ALA A 94 -1.29 9.53 10.43
C ALA A 94 0.08 10.12 10.09
N ALA A 95 1.14 9.31 10.09
CA ALA A 95 2.51 9.74 9.78
C ALA A 95 2.73 10.08 8.31
N SER A 96 1.83 9.67 7.42
CA SER A 96 1.92 9.92 5.96
C SER A 96 1.20 11.18 5.50
N LYS A 97 0.57 11.90 6.40
CA LYS A 97 -0.14 13.14 6.06
C LYS A 97 0.84 14.22 5.58
N TYR A 98 0.39 15.05 4.65
CA TYR A 98 1.15 16.21 4.20
C TYR A 98 1.59 17.07 5.39
N MET A 99 2.85 17.46 5.39
CA MET A 99 3.52 18.24 6.45
C MET A 99 3.76 17.51 7.78
N ALA A 100 3.46 16.21 7.87
CA ALA A 100 3.82 15.41 9.04
C ALA A 100 5.34 15.29 9.21
N ASP A 101 5.78 14.95 10.42
CA ASP A 101 7.20 14.75 10.73
C ASP A 101 7.74 13.50 10.01
N GLY A 102 8.71 13.69 9.13
CA GLY A 102 9.34 12.61 8.37
C GLY A 102 10.06 11.58 9.24
N ALA A 103 10.58 11.96 10.39
CA ALA A 103 11.27 11.04 11.30
C ALA A 103 10.33 9.96 11.83
N VAL A 104 9.07 10.30 12.12
CA VAL A 104 8.05 9.35 12.58
C VAL A 104 7.76 8.31 11.50
N LEU A 105 7.56 8.76 10.25
CA LEU A 105 7.30 7.86 9.13
C LEU A 105 8.50 6.95 8.84
N ARG A 106 9.71 7.50 8.85
CA ARG A 106 10.94 6.70 8.68
C ARG A 106 11.10 5.61 9.73
N LYS A 107 10.78 5.93 10.98
CA LYS A 107 10.84 4.94 12.08
C LYS A 107 9.86 3.79 11.86
N LEU A 108 8.66 4.08 11.38
CA LEU A 108 7.64 3.06 11.09
C LEU A 108 8.01 2.18 9.88
N LEU A 109 8.67 2.77 8.86
CA LEU A 109 8.98 2.08 7.61
C LEU A 109 10.36 1.40 7.61
N GLY A 110 11.28 1.88 8.45
CA GLY A 110 12.65 1.42 8.45
C GLY A 110 13.48 1.98 7.29
N ARG A 111 14.56 1.28 6.93
CA ARG A 111 15.51 1.73 5.91
C ARG A 111 14.93 1.54 4.49
N PRO A 112 14.94 2.58 3.65
CA PRO A 112 14.54 2.43 2.25
C PRO A 112 15.62 1.66 1.46
N SER A 113 15.21 1.03 0.37
CA SER A 113 16.14 0.37 -0.55
C SER A 113 16.92 1.38 -1.40
N LYS A 114 16.35 2.56 -1.63
CA LYS A 114 16.96 3.63 -2.42
C LYS A 114 16.48 4.99 -1.94
N THR A 115 17.36 5.96 -1.96
CA THR A 115 17.04 7.37 -1.72
C THR A 115 17.52 8.20 -2.90
N LYS A 116 16.62 8.99 -3.50
CA LYS A 116 16.94 9.95 -4.54
C LYS A 116 16.78 11.36 -3.97
N THR A 117 17.78 12.21 -4.17
CA THR A 117 17.77 13.60 -3.73
C THR A 117 17.61 14.51 -4.94
N LEU A 118 16.72 15.48 -4.82
CA LEU A 118 16.40 16.47 -5.86
C LEU A 118 16.48 17.87 -5.26
N SER A 119 16.71 18.87 -6.12
CA SER A 119 16.59 20.27 -5.73
C SER A 119 15.13 20.58 -5.41
N SER A 120 14.91 21.40 -4.37
CA SER A 120 13.56 21.84 -4.01
C SER A 120 13.29 23.25 -4.48
N CYS A 121 12.08 23.51 -4.94
CA CYS A 121 11.58 24.86 -5.26
C CYS A 121 10.78 25.48 -4.11
N MET A 122 10.59 24.75 -3.00
CA MET A 122 9.82 25.23 -1.86
C MET A 122 10.69 26.07 -0.91
N THR A 123 10.16 27.21 -0.49
CA THR A 123 10.79 28.03 0.54
C THR A 123 10.93 27.26 1.85
N GLY A 124 12.11 27.32 2.47
CA GLY A 124 12.40 26.61 3.72
C GLY A 124 12.73 25.12 3.56
N ILE A 125 12.75 24.62 2.33
CA ILE A 125 13.15 23.25 2.00
C ILE A 125 14.44 23.28 1.21
N SER A 126 15.48 22.62 1.73
CA SER A 126 16.78 22.58 1.07
C SER A 126 16.85 21.54 -0.06
N LYS A 127 16.17 20.41 0.13
CA LYS A 127 16.16 19.29 -0.83
C LYS A 127 14.87 18.50 -0.74
N ASP A 128 14.44 17.94 -1.86
CA ASP A 128 13.38 16.95 -1.92
C ASP A 128 14.00 15.56 -1.96
N LEU A 129 13.36 14.61 -1.27
CA LEU A 129 13.82 13.24 -1.16
C LEU A 129 12.71 12.29 -1.64
N LYS A 130 13.10 11.33 -2.47
CA LYS A 130 12.24 10.19 -2.82
C LYS A 130 12.84 8.92 -2.25
N LEU A 131 12.12 8.32 -1.31
CA LEU A 131 12.50 7.04 -0.69
C LEU A 131 11.77 5.91 -1.39
N THR A 132 12.51 4.89 -1.79
CA THR A 132 11.95 3.68 -2.41
C THR A 132 11.95 2.54 -1.41
N TYR A 133 10.78 1.97 -1.16
CA TYR A 133 10.57 0.75 -0.40
C TYR A 133 10.05 -0.36 -1.34
N ALA A 134 9.88 -1.56 -0.83
CA ALA A 134 9.46 -2.70 -1.65
C ALA A 134 8.17 -2.44 -2.46
N ASN A 135 7.18 -1.79 -1.86
CA ASN A 135 5.84 -1.63 -2.47
C ASN A 135 5.35 -0.19 -2.54
N ILE A 136 6.10 0.75 -1.96
CA ILE A 136 5.70 2.16 -1.89
C ILE A 136 6.86 3.08 -2.17
N PHE A 137 6.55 4.31 -2.59
CA PHE A 137 7.43 5.45 -2.58
C PHE A 137 7.00 6.42 -1.48
N VAL A 138 7.97 7.07 -0.85
CA VAL A 138 7.73 8.14 0.11
C VAL A 138 8.43 9.39 -0.39
N GLN A 139 7.74 10.52 -0.38
CA GLN A 139 8.31 11.81 -0.75
C GLN A 139 8.40 12.69 0.49
N LEU A 140 9.59 13.21 0.73
CA LEU A 140 9.92 14.07 1.88
C LEU A 140 10.57 15.35 1.42
N GLY A 141 10.47 16.41 2.23
CA GLY A 141 11.26 17.63 2.10
C GLY A 141 12.20 17.79 3.29
N LYS A 142 13.49 18.00 3.02
CA LYS A 142 14.46 18.31 4.07
C LYS A 142 14.40 19.81 4.37
N LYS A 143 14.05 20.18 5.60
CA LYS A 143 13.94 21.57 6.02
C LYS A 143 15.33 22.21 6.17
N THR A 144 15.47 23.49 5.82
CA THR A 144 16.70 24.28 6.04
C THR A 144 17.03 24.39 7.52
N THR A 145 16.02 24.37 8.38
CA THR A 145 16.16 24.45 9.85
C THR A 145 16.42 23.11 10.52
N GLY A 146 16.50 22.01 9.76
CA GLY A 146 16.69 20.66 10.26
C GLY A 146 15.40 19.85 10.28
N GLY A 147 15.55 18.53 10.21
CA GLY A 147 14.43 17.59 10.13
C GLY A 147 13.79 17.52 8.74
N GLU A 148 12.78 16.67 8.63
CA GLU A 148 12.11 16.39 7.37
C GLU A 148 10.60 16.48 7.54
N ILE A 149 9.91 16.91 6.48
CA ILE A 149 8.44 16.87 6.40
C ILE A 149 8.00 15.87 5.35
N VAL A 150 6.83 15.30 5.54
CA VAL A 150 6.22 14.36 4.59
C VAL A 150 5.45 15.13 3.53
N TYR A 151 5.69 14.84 2.26
CA TYR A 151 4.83 15.28 1.16
C TYR A 151 3.72 14.26 0.91
N GLY A 152 4.05 12.98 0.95
CA GLY A 152 3.07 11.92 0.76
C GLY A 152 3.69 10.55 0.54
N VAL A 153 2.80 9.58 0.46
CA VAL A 153 3.09 8.18 0.14
C VAL A 153 2.30 7.80 -1.11
N GLN A 154 2.91 7.00 -1.95
CA GLN A 154 2.23 6.43 -3.12
C GLN A 154 2.65 4.98 -3.33
N ALA A 155 1.78 4.20 -3.96
CA ALA A 155 2.13 2.84 -4.39
C ALA A 155 3.13 2.89 -5.55
N ARG A 156 3.97 1.87 -5.62
CA ARG A 156 4.92 1.71 -6.74
C ARG A 156 4.23 1.22 -7.98
#